data_16bea4c257f68df2a516c9d62a66e8cb
#
_entry.id   16bea4c257f68df2a516c9d62a66e8cb
#
_cell.length_a   1.000
_cell.length_b   1.000
_cell.length_c   1.000
_cell.angle_alpha   90.00
_cell.angle_beta   90.00
_cell.angle_gamma   90.00
#
_symmetry.space_group_name_H-M   'P 1'
#
loop_
_entity.id
_entity.type
_entity.pdbx_description
1 polymer ?
#
loop_
_entity_poly.entity_id
_entity_poly.type
_entity_poly.pdbx_seq_one_letter_code
_entity_poly.pdbx_strand_id
1 'polypeptide(L)'
;MKKQTMITLALALTLAMPTLPAFAQKAMSKKEIAEKEKAFKNLQHPWKGKKVAYFGDSITDPRIKASKVKYWGFLQDWLGITPYVYGVSGRQWNDIPRQADLLKKEHGDDFDAILIFMGTNDYNNGVPVGEWYTETFDSVRVARHKPSEMVQRRHRHFCMDKNTLKGRINIAMSKLKQMYPTKQIVVMTPVHR
;
A
#
# COMPACT_ATOMS: atom_id res chain seq x y z
N MET A 1 20.97 -32.20 -60.14
CA MET A 1 21.12 -31.37 -58.93
C MET A 1 20.01 -31.70 -58.00
N LYS A 2 20.22 -32.50 -56.94
CA LYS A 2 19.23 -32.91 -55.94
C LYS A 2 19.53 -32.09 -54.66
N LYS A 3 18.57 -31.30 -54.20
CA LYS A 3 18.64 -30.56 -52.94
C LYS A 3 18.41 -31.56 -51.79
N GLN A 4 19.39 -31.71 -50.93
CA GLN A 4 19.25 -32.45 -49.67
C GLN A 4 18.65 -31.51 -48.61
N THR A 5 17.48 -31.88 -48.13
CA THR A 5 16.80 -31.18 -47.02
C THR A 5 17.30 -31.83 -45.72
N MET A 6 18.05 -31.07 -44.93
CA MET A 6 18.44 -31.45 -43.58
C MET A 6 17.23 -31.24 -42.66
N ILE A 7 16.71 -32.34 -42.11
CA ILE A 7 15.70 -32.31 -41.04
C ILE A 7 16.45 -32.25 -39.70
N THR A 8 16.43 -31.11 -39.04
CA THR A 8 16.95 -30.96 -37.69
C THR A 8 15.87 -31.40 -36.72
N LEU A 9 16.07 -32.52 -36.07
CA LEU A 9 15.22 -33.08 -35.03
C LEU A 9 15.51 -32.32 -33.72
N ALA A 10 14.66 -31.33 -33.38
CA ALA A 10 14.70 -30.64 -32.07
C ALA A 10 13.96 -31.53 -31.07
N LEU A 11 14.69 -32.17 -30.18
CA LEU A 11 14.15 -32.93 -29.06
C LEU A 11 13.70 -31.91 -27.97
N ALA A 12 12.43 -31.56 -27.97
CA ALA A 12 11.82 -30.73 -26.91
C ALA A 12 11.59 -31.58 -25.67
N LEU A 13 12.46 -31.45 -24.69
CA LEU A 13 12.27 -32.02 -23.36
C LEU A 13 11.25 -31.16 -22.61
N THR A 14 9.96 -31.50 -22.72
CA THR A 14 8.91 -30.88 -21.92
C THR A 14 8.98 -31.41 -20.50
N LEU A 15 9.66 -30.67 -19.60
CA LEU A 15 9.50 -30.84 -18.17
C LEU A 15 8.02 -30.49 -17.85
N ALA A 16 7.23 -31.52 -17.54
CA ALA A 16 5.91 -31.34 -16.96
C ALA A 16 6.06 -30.76 -15.54
N MET A 17 6.05 -29.43 -15.45
CA MET A 17 5.79 -28.80 -14.15
C MET A 17 4.35 -29.10 -13.75
N PRO A 18 4.10 -29.53 -12.50
CA PRO A 18 2.73 -29.67 -12.02
C PRO A 18 2.09 -28.29 -12.09
N THR A 19 1.13 -28.12 -12.98
CA THR A 19 0.28 -26.92 -13.01
C THR A 19 -0.48 -26.89 -11.70
N LEU A 20 -0.10 -25.97 -10.80
CA LEU A 20 -0.98 -25.58 -9.71
C LEU A 20 -2.34 -25.26 -10.31
N PRO A 21 -3.46 -25.76 -9.74
CA PRO A 21 -4.77 -25.46 -10.26
C PRO A 21 -4.91 -23.93 -10.25
N ALA A 22 -4.96 -23.33 -11.44
CA ALA A 22 -5.37 -21.97 -11.59
C ALA A 22 -6.77 -21.92 -10.99
N PHE A 23 -6.94 -21.25 -9.84
CA PHE A 23 -8.24 -20.85 -9.35
C PHE A 23 -8.77 -19.85 -10.38
N ALA A 24 -9.35 -20.39 -11.44
CA ALA A 24 -10.16 -19.62 -12.36
C ALA A 24 -11.33 -19.09 -11.53
N GLN A 25 -11.18 -17.88 -11.03
CA GLN A 25 -12.23 -17.20 -10.31
C GLN A 25 -13.39 -17.05 -11.31
N LYS A 26 -14.40 -17.92 -11.17
CA LYS A 26 -15.57 -17.94 -12.04
C LYS A 26 -16.15 -16.54 -12.07
N ALA A 27 -16.22 -15.94 -13.25
CA ALA A 27 -16.81 -14.61 -13.39
C ALA A 27 -18.23 -14.64 -12.79
N MET A 28 -18.48 -13.73 -11.86
CA MET A 28 -19.78 -13.63 -11.19
C MET A 28 -20.86 -13.26 -12.20
N SER A 29 -22.00 -13.86 -12.09
CA SER A 29 -23.19 -13.52 -12.89
C SER A 29 -23.69 -12.10 -12.54
N LYS A 30 -24.39 -11.46 -13.46
CA LYS A 30 -25.00 -10.14 -13.21
C LYS A 30 -25.91 -10.15 -11.97
N LYS A 31 -26.61 -11.25 -11.71
CA LYS A 31 -27.49 -11.42 -10.55
C LYS A 31 -26.68 -11.45 -9.24
N GLU A 32 -25.60 -12.23 -9.18
CA GLU A 32 -24.71 -12.29 -8.01
C GLU A 32 -24.04 -10.94 -7.73
N ILE A 33 -23.67 -10.20 -8.78
CA ILE A 33 -23.13 -8.83 -8.62
C ILE A 33 -24.18 -7.92 -8.00
N ALA A 34 -25.41 -7.89 -8.52
CA ALA A 34 -26.49 -7.06 -8.01
C ALA A 34 -26.89 -7.41 -6.56
N GLU A 35 -26.91 -8.69 -6.20
CA GLU A 35 -27.17 -9.15 -4.83
C GLU A 35 -26.05 -8.69 -3.87
N LYS A 36 -24.79 -8.80 -4.27
CA LYS A 36 -23.66 -8.29 -3.49
C LYS A 36 -23.71 -6.77 -3.34
N GLU A 37 -23.96 -6.02 -4.40
CA GLU A 37 -24.12 -4.57 -4.35
C GLU A 37 -25.21 -4.15 -3.38
N LYS A 38 -26.37 -4.84 -3.41
CA LYS A 38 -27.46 -4.62 -2.45
C LYS A 38 -27.05 -4.93 -1.01
N ALA A 39 -26.29 -6.01 -0.80
CA ALA A 39 -25.76 -6.36 0.51
C ALA A 39 -24.77 -5.30 1.03
N PHE A 40 -23.90 -4.79 0.17
CA PHE A 40 -22.96 -3.72 0.55
C PHE A 40 -23.66 -2.39 0.89
N LYS A 41 -24.71 -2.01 0.17
CA LYS A 41 -25.51 -0.80 0.49
C LYS A 41 -26.16 -0.87 1.87
N ASN A 42 -26.50 -2.06 2.34
CA ASN A 42 -27.10 -2.30 3.66
C ASN A 42 -26.03 -2.61 4.75
N LEU A 43 -24.76 -2.61 4.39
CA LEU A 43 -23.68 -2.93 5.33
C LEU A 43 -23.61 -1.88 6.44
N GLN A 44 -23.65 -2.33 7.70
CA GLN A 44 -23.31 -1.50 8.84
C GLN A 44 -21.78 -1.45 8.95
N HIS A 45 -21.20 -0.31 8.65
CA HIS A 45 -19.75 -0.11 8.65
C HIS A 45 -19.41 1.20 9.39
N PRO A 46 -18.33 1.23 10.22
CA PRO A 46 -17.92 2.42 10.96
C PRO A 46 -17.63 3.65 10.07
N TRP A 47 -17.35 3.45 8.81
CA TRP A 47 -17.07 4.51 7.83
C TRP A 47 -18.32 5.01 7.09
N LYS A 48 -19.50 4.48 7.37
CA LYS A 48 -20.73 4.92 6.70
C LYS A 48 -20.97 6.43 6.93
N GLY A 49 -21.09 7.19 5.86
CA GLY A 49 -21.27 8.65 5.87
C GLY A 49 -20.04 9.45 6.32
N LYS A 50 -18.88 8.82 6.46
CA LYS A 50 -17.64 9.47 6.92
C LYS A 50 -16.91 10.21 5.80
N LYS A 51 -16.06 11.17 6.19
CA LYS A 51 -15.15 11.90 5.30
C LYS A 51 -13.80 11.18 5.30
N VAL A 52 -13.34 10.70 4.16
CA VAL A 52 -12.12 9.91 4.06
C VAL A 52 -11.16 10.51 3.04
N ALA A 53 -9.94 10.77 3.47
CA ALA A 53 -8.87 11.23 2.58
C ALA A 53 -8.18 10.03 1.90
N TYR A 54 -7.97 10.11 0.60
CA TYR A 54 -7.36 9.07 -0.22
C TYR A 54 -6.04 9.56 -0.77
N PHE A 55 -4.95 8.99 -0.27
CA PHE A 55 -3.59 9.25 -0.73
C PHE A 55 -3.12 8.13 -1.64
N GLY A 56 -2.34 8.47 -2.66
CA GLY A 56 -1.85 7.46 -3.58
C GLY A 56 -1.25 8.00 -4.87
N ASP A 57 -1.13 7.10 -5.81
CA ASP A 57 -0.58 7.32 -7.14
C ASP A 57 -1.66 7.32 -8.24
N SER A 58 -1.34 6.81 -9.45
CA SER A 58 -2.26 6.75 -10.60
C SER A 58 -3.52 5.90 -10.34
N ILE A 59 -3.44 4.91 -9.44
CA ILE A 59 -4.59 4.07 -9.08
C ILE A 59 -5.63 4.91 -8.32
N THR A 60 -5.18 5.85 -7.53
CA THR A 60 -6.00 6.78 -6.74
C THR A 60 -6.39 8.05 -7.51
N ASP A 61 -5.55 8.53 -8.43
CA ASP A 61 -5.71 9.78 -9.16
C ASP A 61 -7.03 9.83 -9.95
N PRO A 62 -7.95 10.78 -9.65
CA PRO A 62 -9.25 10.90 -10.34
C PRO A 62 -9.11 11.30 -11.81
N ARG A 63 -7.97 11.88 -12.22
CA ARG A 63 -7.72 12.32 -13.60
C ARG A 63 -7.36 11.16 -14.52
N ILE A 64 -6.90 10.02 -13.99
CA ILE A 64 -6.54 8.83 -14.75
C ILE A 64 -7.77 7.98 -15.01
N LYS A 65 -8.21 7.95 -16.26
CA LYS A 65 -9.45 7.28 -16.70
C LYS A 65 -9.22 5.81 -17.15
N ALA A 66 -8.25 5.12 -16.58
CA ALA A 66 -7.96 3.71 -16.89
C ALA A 66 -9.07 2.75 -16.40
N SER A 67 -9.91 3.18 -15.47
CA SER A 67 -11.10 2.48 -15.01
C SER A 67 -12.30 3.43 -15.00
N LYS A 68 -13.51 2.88 -15.24
CA LYS A 68 -14.75 3.68 -15.19
C LYS A 68 -15.01 4.22 -13.79
N VAL A 69 -14.75 3.40 -12.77
CA VAL A 69 -14.90 3.74 -11.36
C VAL A 69 -13.61 3.42 -10.63
N LYS A 70 -13.16 4.32 -9.78
CA LYS A 70 -12.02 4.11 -8.88
C LYS A 70 -12.48 3.38 -7.62
N TYR A 71 -11.56 2.71 -6.92
CA TYR A 71 -11.90 1.97 -5.69
C TYR A 71 -12.59 2.85 -4.62
N TRP A 72 -12.16 4.10 -4.48
CA TRP A 72 -12.80 5.05 -3.56
C TRP A 72 -14.21 5.47 -4.02
N GLY A 73 -14.51 5.42 -5.33
CA GLY A 73 -15.85 5.63 -5.86
C GLY A 73 -16.82 4.52 -5.44
N PHE A 74 -16.38 3.26 -5.44
CA PHE A 74 -17.19 2.16 -4.90
C PHE A 74 -17.48 2.35 -3.41
N LEU A 75 -16.50 2.81 -2.63
CA LEU A 75 -16.70 3.10 -1.19
C LEU A 75 -17.66 4.26 -0.98
N GLN A 76 -17.61 5.27 -1.84
CA GLN A 76 -18.61 6.36 -1.86
C GLN A 76 -20.01 5.81 -2.12
N ASP A 77 -20.17 4.99 -3.16
CA ASP A 77 -21.48 4.46 -3.56
C ASP A 77 -22.07 3.49 -2.50
N TRP A 78 -21.23 2.66 -1.88
CA TRP A 78 -21.68 1.63 -0.93
C TRP A 78 -21.85 2.15 0.50
N LEU A 79 -21.00 3.06 0.93
CA LEU A 79 -20.96 3.53 2.31
C LEU A 79 -21.38 5.00 2.46
N GLY A 80 -21.65 5.71 1.35
CA GLY A 80 -21.95 7.14 1.42
C GLY A 80 -20.76 8.00 1.91
N ILE A 81 -19.53 7.55 1.67
CA ILE A 81 -18.32 8.27 2.08
C ILE A 81 -18.19 9.56 1.26
N THR A 82 -17.78 10.65 1.90
CA THR A 82 -17.31 11.86 1.22
C THR A 82 -15.80 11.71 0.96
N PRO A 83 -15.35 11.50 -0.30
CA PRO A 83 -13.95 11.29 -0.60
C PRO A 83 -13.19 12.61 -0.79
N TYR A 84 -12.02 12.74 -0.13
CA TYR A 84 -11.01 13.77 -0.37
C TYR A 84 -9.81 13.14 -1.05
N VAL A 85 -9.65 13.33 -2.37
CA VAL A 85 -8.72 12.54 -3.18
C VAL A 85 -7.48 13.36 -3.57
N TYR A 86 -6.31 12.94 -3.07
CA TYR A 86 -5.01 13.60 -3.27
C TYR A 86 -4.03 12.79 -4.13
N GLY A 87 -4.43 11.59 -4.56
CA GLY A 87 -3.58 10.75 -5.40
C GLY A 87 -3.16 11.43 -6.69
N VAL A 88 -1.89 11.24 -7.08
CA VAL A 88 -1.30 11.80 -8.30
C VAL A 88 -0.52 10.72 -9.04
N SER A 89 -0.80 10.58 -10.33
CA SER A 89 -0.11 9.61 -11.22
C SER A 89 1.40 9.73 -11.14
N GLY A 90 2.10 8.60 -11.13
CA GLY A 90 3.56 8.51 -11.10
C GLY A 90 4.20 8.78 -9.73
N ARG A 91 3.44 9.15 -8.71
CA ARG A 91 3.98 9.46 -7.39
C ARG A 91 4.35 8.21 -6.60
N GLN A 92 5.28 8.39 -5.66
CA GLN A 92 5.89 7.38 -4.80
C GLN A 92 5.65 7.73 -3.32
N TRP A 93 6.07 6.87 -2.39
CA TRP A 93 5.91 7.11 -0.94
C TRP A 93 6.47 8.45 -0.45
N ASN A 94 7.51 8.98 -1.09
CA ASN A 94 8.07 10.29 -0.77
C ASN A 94 7.11 11.46 -1.05
N ASP A 95 6.00 11.24 -1.76
CA ASP A 95 4.98 12.27 -2.03
C ASP A 95 3.86 12.31 -0.96
N ILE A 96 3.72 11.29 -0.13
CA ILE A 96 2.68 11.24 0.92
C ILE A 96 2.76 12.45 1.87
N PRO A 97 3.95 12.92 2.31
CA PRO A 97 4.04 14.14 3.11
C PRO A 97 3.39 15.37 2.47
N ARG A 98 3.55 15.55 1.14
CA ARG A 98 2.93 16.65 0.39
C ARG A 98 1.40 16.49 0.32
N GLN A 99 0.91 15.27 0.09
CA GLN A 99 -0.54 15.00 0.07
C GLN A 99 -1.16 15.29 1.43
N ALA A 100 -0.45 14.98 2.53
CA ALA A 100 -0.87 15.31 3.89
C ALA A 100 -0.95 16.82 4.14
N ASP A 101 0.03 17.59 3.62
CA ASP A 101 0.03 19.05 3.74
C ASP A 101 -1.15 19.68 2.98
N LEU A 102 -1.48 19.15 1.80
CA LEU A 102 -2.64 19.59 1.03
C LEU A 102 -3.95 19.32 1.79
N LEU A 103 -4.12 18.10 2.34
CA LEU A 103 -5.28 17.77 3.16
C LEU A 103 -5.42 18.75 4.34
N LYS A 104 -4.31 19.04 5.04
CA LYS A 104 -4.32 19.99 6.17
C LYS A 104 -4.72 21.40 5.74
N LYS A 105 -4.20 21.84 4.60
CA LYS A 105 -4.50 23.17 4.03
C LYS A 105 -5.98 23.31 3.64
N GLU A 106 -6.56 22.27 3.02
CA GLU A 106 -7.89 22.34 2.43
C GLU A 106 -9.01 22.01 3.42
N HIS A 107 -8.76 21.05 4.33
CA HIS A 107 -9.78 20.52 5.22
C HIS A 107 -9.42 20.57 6.72
N GLY A 108 -8.19 20.96 7.07
CA GLY A 108 -7.75 20.99 8.47
C GLY A 108 -7.82 19.62 9.12
N ASP A 109 -8.69 19.46 10.11
CA ASP A 109 -8.98 18.19 10.80
C ASP A 109 -10.41 17.69 10.50
N ASP A 110 -11.11 18.29 9.54
CA ASP A 110 -12.48 17.94 9.16
C ASP A 110 -12.53 16.73 8.24
N PHE A 111 -12.03 15.61 8.73
CA PHE A 111 -12.12 14.27 8.12
C PHE A 111 -12.01 13.21 9.21
N ASP A 112 -12.40 11.98 8.88
CA ASP A 112 -12.45 10.87 9.84
C ASP A 112 -11.26 9.89 9.71
N ALA A 113 -10.85 9.61 8.48
CA ALA A 113 -9.80 8.63 8.20
C ALA A 113 -8.95 9.00 6.98
N ILE A 114 -7.74 8.42 6.91
CA ILE A 114 -6.86 8.47 5.74
C ILE A 114 -6.67 7.05 5.24
N LEU A 115 -6.83 6.83 3.93
CA LEU A 115 -6.51 5.58 3.25
C LEU A 115 -5.39 5.83 2.25
N ILE A 116 -4.31 5.07 2.37
CA ILE A 116 -3.12 5.19 1.53
C ILE A 116 -3.00 3.97 0.63
N PHE A 117 -2.94 4.20 -0.69
CA PHE A 117 -2.66 3.17 -1.67
C PHE A 117 -1.48 3.60 -2.54
N MET A 118 -0.28 3.20 -2.14
CA MET A 118 1.00 3.67 -2.69
C MET A 118 2.03 2.53 -2.71
N GLY A 119 3.02 2.63 -3.60
CA GLY A 119 4.18 1.73 -3.64
C GLY A 119 4.46 1.11 -5.00
N THR A 120 3.48 1.11 -5.92
CA THR A 120 3.66 0.56 -7.27
C THR A 120 4.80 1.26 -8.02
N ASN A 121 4.89 2.60 -7.94
CA ASN A 121 5.95 3.34 -8.61
C ASN A 121 7.29 3.26 -7.90
N ASP A 122 7.33 3.06 -6.57
CA ASP A 122 8.57 2.76 -5.86
C ASP A 122 9.17 1.44 -6.38
N TYR A 123 8.35 0.40 -6.51
CA TYR A 123 8.76 -0.88 -7.07
C TYR A 123 9.22 -0.76 -8.53
N ASN A 124 8.41 -0.14 -9.40
CA ASN A 124 8.71 -0.02 -10.83
C ASN A 124 10.00 0.78 -11.10
N ASN A 125 10.34 1.71 -10.22
CA ASN A 125 11.55 2.54 -10.32
C ASN A 125 12.75 1.92 -9.57
N GLY A 126 12.65 0.68 -9.11
CA GLY A 126 13.75 -0.04 -8.46
C GLY A 126 14.23 0.62 -7.16
N VAL A 127 13.33 1.28 -6.41
CA VAL A 127 13.69 1.88 -5.12
C VAL A 127 14.13 0.79 -4.16
N PRO A 128 15.34 0.84 -3.59
CA PRO A 128 15.81 -0.14 -2.63
C PRO A 128 14.86 -0.28 -1.44
N VAL A 129 14.65 -1.50 -0.95
CA VAL A 129 13.72 -1.76 0.16
C VAL A 129 14.18 -1.08 1.44
N GLY A 130 15.48 -1.15 1.77
CA GLY A 130 16.08 -0.58 2.98
C GLY A 130 15.68 -1.29 4.27
N GLU A 131 15.93 -0.63 5.41
CA GLU A 131 15.66 -1.16 6.74
C GLU A 131 14.59 -0.34 7.47
N TRP A 132 13.78 -1.01 8.33
CA TRP A 132 12.78 -0.34 9.17
C TRP A 132 13.40 0.46 10.30
N TYR A 133 14.53 -0.07 10.86
CA TYR A 133 15.15 0.45 12.06
C TYR A 133 16.66 0.49 11.89
N THR A 134 17.28 1.48 12.52
CA THR A 134 18.68 1.45 12.94
C THR A 134 18.75 1.01 14.40
N GLU A 135 19.77 0.23 14.76
CA GLU A 135 19.94 -0.26 16.12
C GLU A 135 21.21 0.33 16.74
N THR A 136 21.08 0.79 17.97
CA THR A 136 22.21 1.20 18.83
C THR A 136 22.16 0.45 20.13
N PHE A 137 23.31 0.32 20.79
CA PHE A 137 23.42 -0.41 22.03
C PHE A 137 24.10 0.49 23.08
N ASP A 138 23.60 0.46 24.30
CA ASP A 138 24.26 1.00 25.47
C ASP A 138 24.40 -0.05 26.58
N SER A 139 25.32 0.16 27.52
CA SER A 139 25.51 -0.70 28.68
C SER A 139 24.78 -0.13 29.89
N VAL A 140 23.87 -0.88 30.46
CA VAL A 140 23.09 -0.49 31.63
C VAL A 140 23.27 -1.49 32.79
N ARG A 141 23.21 -1.01 34.04
CA ARG A 141 23.19 -1.88 35.20
C ARG A 141 21.86 -2.63 35.31
N VAL A 142 21.92 -3.94 35.55
CA VAL A 142 20.72 -4.79 35.62
C VAL A 142 19.91 -4.49 36.88
N ALA A 143 20.54 -4.32 38.01
CA ALA A 143 19.84 -4.10 39.26
C ALA A 143 20.64 -3.22 40.22
N ARG A 144 19.91 -2.51 41.11
CA ARG A 144 20.48 -1.65 42.16
C ARG A 144 21.40 -2.39 43.12
N HIS A 145 21.14 -3.70 43.31
CA HIS A 145 21.85 -4.57 44.26
C HIS A 145 22.98 -5.40 43.60
N LYS A 146 23.19 -5.25 42.30
CA LYS A 146 24.28 -5.91 41.55
C LYS A 146 25.03 -4.88 40.69
N PRO A 147 25.78 -3.97 41.35
CA PRO A 147 26.37 -2.81 40.64
C PRO A 147 27.44 -3.17 39.60
N SER A 148 28.01 -4.38 39.66
CA SER A 148 29.00 -4.90 38.72
C SER A 148 28.42 -5.59 37.51
N GLU A 149 27.12 -5.88 37.51
CA GLU A 149 26.47 -6.60 36.38
C GLU A 149 25.94 -5.57 35.37
N MET A 150 26.55 -5.56 34.19
CA MET A 150 26.17 -4.73 33.05
C MET A 150 25.61 -5.61 31.95
N VAL A 151 24.50 -5.14 31.32
CA VAL A 151 23.92 -5.77 30.14
C VAL A 151 23.81 -4.79 28.98
N GLN A 152 23.89 -5.31 27.79
CA GLN A 152 23.65 -4.53 26.58
C GLN A 152 22.15 -4.31 26.39
N ARG A 153 21.75 -3.04 26.36
CA ARG A 153 20.38 -2.65 26.03
C ARG A 153 20.34 -2.17 24.60
N ARG A 154 19.46 -2.78 23.82
CA ARG A 154 19.22 -2.44 22.42
C ARG A 154 18.18 -1.33 22.30
N HIS A 155 18.52 -0.32 21.52
CA HIS A 155 17.61 0.75 21.11
C HIS A 155 17.32 0.63 19.63
N ARG A 156 16.06 0.85 19.25
CA ARG A 156 15.62 0.90 17.85
C ARG A 156 15.12 2.29 17.53
N HIS A 157 15.63 2.83 16.45
CA HIS A 157 15.19 4.10 15.89
C HIS A 157 14.67 3.86 14.48
N PHE A 158 13.59 4.51 14.08
CA PHE A 158 13.11 4.40 12.71
C PHE A 158 14.18 4.88 11.74
N CYS A 159 14.48 4.08 10.74
CA CYS A 159 15.35 4.48 9.64
C CYS A 159 14.62 5.51 8.76
N MET A 160 15.14 6.74 8.68
CA MET A 160 14.55 7.86 7.94
C MET A 160 15.27 8.11 6.61
N ASP A 161 15.78 7.06 5.96
CA ASP A 161 16.48 7.18 4.68
C ASP A 161 15.47 7.38 3.53
N LYS A 162 15.41 8.59 3.01
CA LYS A 162 14.53 8.98 1.88
C LYS A 162 14.82 8.24 0.57
N ASN A 163 15.97 7.56 0.46
CA ASN A 163 16.37 6.83 -0.74
C ASN A 163 15.86 5.38 -0.72
N THR A 164 15.30 4.91 0.38
CA THR A 164 14.77 3.56 0.52
C THR A 164 13.26 3.55 0.75
N LEU A 165 12.58 2.49 0.32
CA LEU A 165 11.13 2.34 0.48
C LEU A 165 10.70 2.40 1.96
N LYS A 166 11.34 1.59 2.81
CA LYS A 166 11.01 1.57 4.26
C LYS A 166 11.27 2.92 4.92
N GLY A 167 12.37 3.59 4.55
CA GLY A 167 12.68 4.93 5.06
C GLY A 167 11.64 5.98 4.64
N ARG A 168 11.21 5.97 3.37
CA ARG A 168 10.12 6.83 2.88
C ARG A 168 8.80 6.59 3.60
N ILE A 169 8.46 5.32 3.85
CA ILE A 169 7.27 4.94 4.63
C ILE A 169 7.38 5.47 6.06
N ASN A 170 8.54 5.29 6.72
CA ASN A 170 8.77 5.80 8.07
C ASN A 170 8.61 7.32 8.15
N ILE A 171 9.19 8.07 7.20
CA ILE A 171 9.04 9.54 7.10
C ILE A 171 7.56 9.92 6.96
N ALA A 172 6.86 9.30 6.01
CA ALA A 172 5.46 9.57 5.73
C ALA A 172 4.57 9.28 6.95
N MET A 173 4.72 8.10 7.56
CA MET A 173 3.91 7.68 8.71
C MET A 173 4.22 8.50 9.97
N SER A 174 5.49 8.87 10.19
CA SER A 174 5.85 9.75 11.31
C SER A 174 5.20 11.11 11.18
N LYS A 175 5.25 11.71 9.99
CA LYS A 175 4.56 12.99 9.72
C LYS A 175 3.04 12.89 9.91
N LEU A 176 2.42 11.86 9.36
CA LEU A 176 0.96 11.66 9.47
C LEU A 176 0.54 11.48 10.93
N LYS A 177 1.27 10.69 11.73
CA LYS A 177 0.98 10.50 13.14
C LYS A 177 1.17 11.76 13.97
N GLN A 178 2.14 12.61 13.59
CA GLN A 178 2.35 13.90 14.23
C GLN A 178 1.22 14.89 13.89
N MET A 179 0.81 14.95 12.61
CA MET A 179 -0.23 15.86 12.14
C MET A 179 -1.64 15.44 12.61
N TYR A 180 -1.89 14.12 12.68
CA TYR A 180 -3.20 13.53 12.89
C TYR A 180 -3.16 12.39 13.91
N PRO A 181 -2.82 12.65 15.17
CA PRO A 181 -2.55 11.61 16.18
C PRO A 181 -3.79 10.76 16.51
N THR A 182 -4.99 11.29 16.32
CA THR A 182 -6.27 10.62 16.64
C THR A 182 -6.99 10.04 15.44
N LYS A 183 -6.53 10.33 14.21
CA LYS A 183 -7.20 9.86 12.99
C LYS A 183 -6.80 8.43 12.65
N GLN A 184 -7.76 7.68 12.12
CA GLN A 184 -7.48 6.35 11.59
C GLN A 184 -6.68 6.46 10.29
N ILE A 185 -5.57 5.72 10.21
CA ILE A 185 -4.75 5.63 9.00
C ILE A 185 -4.73 4.17 8.57
N VAL A 186 -5.20 3.91 7.35
CA VAL A 186 -5.22 2.59 6.72
C VAL A 186 -4.24 2.59 5.55
N VAL A 187 -3.32 1.64 5.54
CA VAL A 187 -2.37 1.43 4.43
C VAL A 187 -2.76 0.17 3.70
N MET A 188 -3.03 0.29 2.40
CA MET A 188 -3.26 -0.85 1.52
C MET A 188 -1.94 -1.35 0.96
N THR A 189 -1.80 -2.67 0.86
CA THR A 189 -0.66 -3.27 0.15
C THR A 189 -0.76 -2.98 -1.34
N PRO A 190 0.38 -2.75 -2.04
CA PRO A 190 0.40 -2.63 -3.49
C PRO A 190 -0.18 -3.87 -4.16
N VAL A 191 -0.74 -3.67 -5.36
CA VAL A 191 -1.21 -4.80 -6.18
C VAL A 191 -0.01 -5.65 -6.57
N HIS A 192 -0.09 -6.94 -6.30
CA HIS A 192 0.91 -7.90 -6.73
C HIS A 192 0.81 -8.07 -8.26
N ARG A 193 1.94 -7.96 -8.95
CA ARG A 193 2.06 -8.20 -10.39
C ARG A 193 2.84 -9.46 -10.66
#